data_f9ae554e429bdb0c6373e62f900b209f
#
_entry.id   f9ae554e429bdb0c6373e62f900b209f
#
_cell.length_a   1.000
_cell.length_b   1.000
_cell.length_c   1.000
_cell.angle_alpha   90.00
_cell.angle_beta   90.00
_cell.angle_gamma   90.00
#
_symmetry.space_group_name_H-M   'P 1'
#
loop_
_entity.id
_entity.type
_entity.pdbx_description
1 polymer ?
#
loop_
_entity_poly.entity_id
_entity_poly.type
_entity_poly.pdbx_seq_one_letter_code
_entity_poly.pdbx_strand_id
1 'polypeptide(L)'
;MRLISLLLPAVLWAVRLNGQIPDGPEPADTAGQTAYADTVNTPEGPAQKTAWKTSYFPYVSGAPNDGPLLAFRVHYFQPAEYENRVTANAAFTADAGITPRGGRQVTVRFRAPQLWKDWRVTSLAAAVREVRFGYFGIGNETVKDDNAVTPLQPFLYRVRRARYGGKIEVTHKLRGPLQAALLGFVEWTRFTTLPGPSLFKASFGPELKESDVSGRVALVYDTRDNEFNTHKGLLLEAGTQVGSGGDGYTRLYTVLRGYLPLREGTVAAARLVASGMGGDPTLNARFYLPAWENQIPILGGPYSHRSFDTIRFAGKHVLLGNVEVRHDLLPFGDLGAVTLLAFLDAGRVFEQENFKITTNGVKVGGGGGVAVRVLRSSIFTFNFAGGPDGFNFSVGSGWAF
;
A
#
# COMPACT_ATOMS: atom_id res chain seq x y z
N MET A 1 17.28 22.28 12.13
CA MET A 1 17.61 22.91 10.85
C MET A 1 18.70 22.21 10.02
N ARG A 2 19.53 21.31 10.55
CA ARG A 2 20.60 20.63 9.77
C ARG A 2 20.19 19.33 9.05
N LEU A 3 19.01 18.77 9.32
CA LEU A 3 18.52 17.58 8.60
C LEU A 3 17.82 17.89 7.25
N ILE A 4 17.31 19.09 7.09
CA ILE A 4 16.63 19.51 5.83
C ILE A 4 17.66 19.77 4.73
N SER A 5 18.87 20.17 5.07
CA SER A 5 19.93 20.44 4.08
C SER A 5 20.57 19.19 3.47
N LEU A 6 20.30 17.99 3.99
CA LEU A 6 20.82 16.73 3.45
C LEU A 6 19.80 15.99 2.55
N LEU A 7 18.51 16.29 2.69
CA LEU A 7 17.47 15.66 1.86
C LEU A 7 17.26 16.40 0.52
N LEU A 8 17.45 17.71 0.49
CA LEU A 8 17.31 18.50 -0.73
C LEU A 8 18.29 18.12 -1.86
N PRO A 9 19.60 17.83 -1.61
CA PRO A 9 20.51 17.42 -2.67
C PRO A 9 20.18 16.07 -3.30
N ALA A 10 19.66 15.11 -2.51
CA ALA A 10 19.31 13.79 -3.02
C ALA A 10 18.07 13.83 -3.94
N VAL A 11 17.11 14.69 -3.63
CA VAL A 11 15.91 14.93 -4.45
C VAL A 11 16.28 15.71 -5.72
N LEU A 12 17.14 16.71 -5.60
CA LEU A 12 17.63 17.51 -6.74
C LEU A 12 18.57 16.70 -7.66
N TRP A 13 19.32 15.74 -7.11
CA TRP A 13 20.15 14.84 -7.91
C TRP A 13 19.33 13.86 -8.75
N ALA A 14 18.24 13.35 -8.21
CA ALA A 14 17.29 12.50 -8.95
C ALA A 14 16.57 13.28 -10.09
N VAL A 15 16.39 14.61 -9.94
CA VAL A 15 15.79 15.48 -10.96
C VAL A 15 16.79 15.84 -12.06
N ARG A 16 18.09 15.95 -11.74
CA ARG A 16 19.13 16.28 -12.74
C ARG A 16 19.49 15.16 -13.70
N LEU A 17 19.17 13.89 -13.35
CA LEU A 17 19.41 12.76 -14.25
C LEU A 17 18.34 12.57 -15.34
N ASN A 18 17.24 13.30 -15.29
CA ASN A 18 16.19 13.32 -16.31
C ASN A 18 16.28 14.58 -17.20
N GLY A 19 17.47 14.91 -17.67
CA GLY A 19 17.70 16.08 -18.52
C GLY A 19 16.87 16.06 -19.79
N GLN A 20 15.83 16.87 -19.80
CA GLN A 20 15.36 17.77 -20.85
C GLN A 20 14.16 18.53 -20.30
N ILE A 21 14.39 19.78 -19.93
CA ILE A 21 13.35 20.77 -19.68
C ILE A 21 12.92 21.25 -21.07
N PRO A 22 11.67 21.08 -21.49
CA PRO A 22 11.15 21.80 -22.65
C PRO A 22 10.99 23.29 -22.29
N ASP A 23 11.43 24.18 -23.17
CA ASP A 23 11.21 25.60 -23.05
C ASP A 23 9.73 25.91 -22.86
N GLY A 24 9.42 26.69 -21.83
CA GLY A 24 8.07 27.08 -21.48
C GLY A 24 7.53 28.15 -22.47
N PRO A 25 6.21 28.17 -22.70
CA PRO A 25 5.58 29.29 -23.40
C PRO A 25 5.49 30.52 -22.49
N GLU A 26 5.62 31.71 -23.13
CA GLU A 26 5.51 33.05 -22.54
C GLU A 26 4.18 33.27 -21.79
N PRO A 27 4.15 34.19 -20.80
CA PRO A 27 2.96 34.44 -20.01
C PRO A 27 1.90 35.20 -20.82
N ALA A 28 0.71 34.60 -20.92
CA ALA A 28 -0.49 35.27 -21.42
C ALA A 28 -1.32 35.83 -20.30
N ASP A 29 -1.84 36.99 -20.52
CA ASP A 29 -2.54 37.96 -19.69
C ASP A 29 -3.72 37.44 -18.86
N THR A 30 -3.89 38.13 -17.74
CA THR A 30 -5.04 38.10 -16.81
C THR A 30 -6.36 38.44 -17.50
N ALA A 31 -7.37 37.63 -17.30
CA ALA A 31 -8.74 37.94 -16.85
C ALA A 31 -9.73 36.82 -17.12
N GLY A 32 -10.53 36.47 -16.13
CA GLY A 32 -11.77 35.71 -16.34
C GLY A 32 -12.06 34.66 -15.30
N GLN A 33 -12.70 35.10 -14.21
CA GLN A 33 -13.52 34.19 -13.38
C GLN A 33 -14.55 33.51 -14.28
N THR A 34 -14.55 32.19 -14.30
CA THR A 34 -15.74 31.47 -14.75
C THR A 34 -15.95 30.21 -13.93
N ALA A 35 -17.17 30.12 -13.45
CA ALA A 35 -17.85 29.07 -12.74
C ALA A 35 -17.35 27.64 -13.03
N TYR A 36 -17.18 26.87 -11.94
CA TYR A 36 -17.17 25.43 -11.98
C TYR A 36 -18.52 24.93 -12.53
N ALA A 37 -18.52 24.49 -13.76
CA ALA A 37 -19.65 23.77 -14.33
C ALA A 37 -19.43 22.26 -14.11
N ASP A 38 -20.38 21.68 -13.38
CA ASP A 38 -20.59 20.23 -13.31
C ASP A 38 -20.82 19.64 -14.69
N THR A 39 -19.80 19.03 -15.27
CA THR A 39 -19.98 17.96 -16.27
C THR A 39 -18.73 17.11 -16.29
N VAL A 40 -18.80 15.92 -15.69
CA VAL A 40 -17.85 14.84 -15.95
C VAL A 40 -18.17 14.30 -17.36
N ASN A 41 -17.75 15.02 -18.38
CA ASN A 41 -17.65 14.48 -19.73
C ASN A 41 -16.26 13.86 -19.86
N THR A 42 -16.21 12.55 -19.73
CA THR A 42 -15.07 11.77 -20.23
C THR A 42 -15.04 11.95 -21.75
N PRO A 43 -13.97 12.46 -22.38
CA PRO A 43 -13.89 12.48 -23.84
C PRO A 43 -13.94 11.03 -24.35
N GLU A 44 -15.00 10.67 -25.04
CA GLU A 44 -15.08 9.43 -25.82
C GLU A 44 -14.31 9.63 -27.15
N GLY A 45 -13.00 9.69 -27.06
CA GLY A 45 -12.11 9.64 -28.21
C GLY A 45 -11.17 8.45 -28.08
N PRO A 46 -10.72 7.83 -29.19
CA PRO A 46 -9.67 6.83 -29.12
C PRO A 46 -8.44 7.50 -28.47
N ALA A 47 -7.93 6.92 -27.38
CA ALA A 47 -6.77 7.43 -26.66
C ALA A 47 -5.65 7.72 -27.65
N GLN A 48 -5.22 8.98 -27.74
CA GLN A 48 -4.07 9.34 -28.56
C GLN A 48 -2.91 8.42 -28.16
N LYS A 49 -2.37 7.68 -29.14
CA LYS A 49 -1.27 6.72 -28.90
C LYS A 49 -0.01 7.49 -28.57
N THR A 50 0.15 7.89 -27.32
CA THR A 50 1.38 8.48 -26.81
C THR A 50 2.52 7.46 -26.91
N ALA A 51 3.70 7.91 -27.32
CA ALA A 51 4.85 7.02 -27.44
C ALA A 51 5.25 6.43 -26.08
N TRP A 52 5.68 5.19 -26.07
CA TRP A 52 6.25 4.54 -24.89
C TRP A 52 7.56 5.22 -24.50
N LYS A 53 7.76 5.41 -23.21
CA LYS A 53 8.96 6.03 -22.61
C LYS A 53 9.60 5.06 -21.64
N THR A 54 10.92 5.17 -21.49
CA THR A 54 11.67 4.40 -20.49
C THR A 54 12.33 5.34 -19.50
N SER A 55 12.25 5.02 -18.23
CA SER A 55 13.01 5.70 -17.18
C SER A 55 13.72 4.70 -16.29
N TYR A 56 14.88 5.10 -15.78
CA TYR A 56 15.74 4.31 -14.91
C TYR A 56 16.09 5.16 -13.70
N PHE A 57 15.88 4.65 -12.48
CA PHE A 57 16.30 5.40 -11.31
C PHE A 57 16.58 4.50 -10.10
N PRO A 58 17.67 4.78 -9.38
CA PRO A 58 17.90 4.23 -8.08
C PRO A 58 16.99 4.93 -7.06
N TYR A 59 16.54 4.18 -6.05
CA TYR A 59 15.77 4.76 -4.95
C TYR A 59 16.05 4.03 -3.65
N VAL A 60 15.76 4.69 -2.55
CA VAL A 60 15.79 4.13 -1.21
C VAL A 60 14.37 4.04 -0.69
N SER A 61 14.01 2.91 -0.12
CA SER A 61 12.70 2.67 0.51
C SER A 61 12.88 2.07 1.90
N GLY A 62 11.83 2.05 2.69
CA GLY A 62 11.83 1.33 3.96
C GLY A 62 11.60 -0.15 3.74
N ALA A 63 12.45 -0.99 4.32
CA ALA A 63 12.15 -2.41 4.51
C ALA A 63 11.96 -2.63 6.01
N PRO A 64 10.70 -2.78 6.50
CA PRO A 64 10.44 -2.94 7.90
C PRO A 64 11.35 -4.03 8.49
N ASN A 65 12.03 -3.70 9.60
CA ASN A 65 12.91 -4.59 10.33
C ASN A 65 14.25 -4.99 9.65
N ASP A 66 14.40 -4.86 8.33
CA ASP A 66 15.64 -5.20 7.60
C ASP A 66 16.54 -3.99 7.31
N GLY A 67 16.05 -2.78 7.62
CA GLY A 67 16.73 -1.52 7.36
C GLY A 67 16.35 -0.92 6.01
N PRO A 68 17.11 0.07 5.51
CA PRO A 68 16.81 0.70 4.23
C PRO A 68 16.99 -0.31 3.09
N LEU A 69 16.03 -0.30 2.17
CA LEU A 69 16.10 -1.04 0.91
C LEU A 69 16.72 -0.12 -0.14
N LEU A 70 17.90 -0.47 -0.62
CA LEU A 70 18.50 0.15 -1.80
C LEU A 70 17.98 -0.59 -3.02
N ALA A 71 17.32 0.12 -3.91
CA ALA A 71 16.69 -0.49 -5.06
C ALA A 71 16.96 0.29 -6.34
N PHE A 72 16.86 -0.43 -7.46
CA PHE A 72 16.92 0.13 -8.80
C PHE A 72 15.63 -0.22 -9.54
N ARG A 73 15.04 0.77 -10.21
CA ARG A 73 13.81 0.63 -11.00
C ARG A 73 14.06 0.87 -12.46
N VAL A 74 13.50 -0.02 -13.28
CA VAL A 74 13.28 0.18 -14.71
C VAL A 74 11.78 0.37 -14.90
N HIS A 75 11.37 1.47 -15.52
CA HIS A 75 9.99 1.80 -15.77
C HIS A 75 9.79 2.07 -17.25
N TYR A 76 9.05 1.21 -17.95
CA TYR A 76 8.68 1.33 -19.36
C TYR A 76 7.19 1.57 -19.45
N PHE A 77 6.76 2.75 -19.89
CA PHE A 77 5.39 3.20 -19.75
C PHE A 77 4.91 4.05 -20.90
N GLN A 78 3.61 4.03 -21.11
CA GLN A 78 2.89 4.93 -21.99
C GLN A 78 2.20 5.99 -21.12
N PRO A 79 2.67 7.26 -21.12
CA PRO A 79 2.08 8.29 -20.26
C PRO A 79 0.61 8.51 -20.61
N ALA A 80 -0.21 8.74 -19.60
CA ALA A 80 -1.56 9.27 -19.75
C ALA A 80 -1.52 10.80 -19.85
N GLU A 81 -2.60 11.41 -20.35
CA GLU A 81 -2.78 12.86 -20.33
C GLU A 81 -2.69 13.41 -18.90
N TYR A 82 -2.28 14.67 -18.78
CA TYR A 82 -1.99 15.26 -17.48
C TYR A 82 -3.20 15.28 -16.54
N GLU A 83 -4.38 15.56 -17.04
CA GLU A 83 -5.63 15.63 -16.24
C GLU A 83 -6.28 14.26 -15.98
N ASN A 84 -5.70 13.19 -16.50
CA ASN A 84 -6.27 11.85 -16.35
C ASN A 84 -6.17 11.35 -14.90
N ARG A 85 -7.14 10.54 -14.49
CA ARG A 85 -7.18 9.86 -13.18
C ARG A 85 -5.98 8.97 -12.91
N VAL A 86 -5.34 8.48 -13.96
CA VAL A 86 -4.17 7.61 -13.93
C VAL A 86 -2.95 8.30 -14.49
N THR A 87 -1.77 7.89 -14.03
CA THR A 87 -0.49 8.48 -14.46
C THR A 87 0.05 7.89 -15.77
N ALA A 88 -0.42 6.70 -16.13
CA ALA A 88 -0.02 6.01 -17.35
C ALA A 88 -1.18 5.18 -17.90
N ASN A 89 -1.30 5.08 -19.23
CA ASN A 89 -2.24 4.18 -19.91
C ASN A 89 -1.83 2.73 -19.71
N ALA A 90 -0.53 2.45 -19.78
CA ALA A 90 0.06 1.18 -19.43
C ALA A 90 1.51 1.37 -18.96
N ALA A 91 1.98 0.46 -18.12
CA ALA A 91 3.35 0.47 -17.61
C ALA A 91 3.85 -0.93 -17.27
N PHE A 92 5.10 -1.20 -17.62
CA PHE A 92 5.92 -2.26 -17.06
C PHE A 92 6.90 -1.66 -16.05
N THR A 93 6.96 -2.21 -14.87
CA THR A 93 7.89 -1.75 -13.83
C THR A 93 8.64 -2.97 -13.30
N ALA A 94 9.95 -2.93 -13.36
CA ALA A 94 10.82 -3.93 -12.75
C ALA A 94 11.67 -3.26 -11.66
N ASP A 95 11.63 -3.83 -10.46
CA ASP A 95 12.43 -3.38 -9.32
C ASP A 95 13.33 -4.50 -8.83
N ALA A 96 14.58 -4.18 -8.53
CA ALA A 96 15.50 -5.06 -7.82
C ALA A 96 16.13 -4.29 -6.66
N GLY A 97 16.19 -4.90 -5.48
CA GLY A 97 16.70 -4.22 -4.30
C GLY A 97 17.30 -5.16 -3.27
N ILE A 98 18.16 -4.59 -2.43
CA ILE A 98 18.83 -5.27 -1.33
C ILE A 98 18.80 -4.43 -0.07
N THR A 99 18.85 -5.08 1.10
CA THR A 99 19.01 -4.42 2.38
C THR A 99 20.35 -4.74 3.01
N PRO A 100 20.91 -3.91 3.92
CA PRO A 100 22.15 -4.17 4.61
C PRO A 100 22.17 -5.50 5.41
N ARG A 101 20.98 -5.96 5.83
CA ARG A 101 20.81 -7.22 6.58
C ARG A 101 20.63 -8.46 5.70
N GLY A 102 20.78 -8.32 4.37
CA GLY A 102 20.70 -9.42 3.41
C GLY A 102 19.29 -9.74 2.92
N GLY A 103 18.31 -8.86 3.19
CA GLY A 103 17.02 -8.88 2.51
C GLY A 103 17.21 -8.63 1.02
N ARG A 104 16.38 -9.23 0.18
CA ARG A 104 16.43 -9.13 -1.28
C ARG A 104 15.02 -9.07 -1.83
N GLN A 105 14.85 -8.26 -2.88
CA GLN A 105 13.57 -8.12 -3.55
C GLN A 105 13.78 -8.02 -5.05
N VAL A 106 12.98 -8.77 -5.79
CA VAL A 106 12.78 -8.57 -7.24
C VAL A 106 11.28 -8.58 -7.49
N THR A 107 10.79 -7.57 -8.19
CA THR A 107 9.39 -7.49 -8.60
C THR A 107 9.28 -7.07 -10.05
N VAL A 108 8.34 -7.66 -10.77
CA VAL A 108 7.95 -7.24 -12.11
C VAL A 108 6.45 -7.01 -12.11
N ARG A 109 6.03 -5.81 -12.46
CA ARG A 109 4.63 -5.43 -12.51
C ARG A 109 4.27 -4.94 -13.91
N PHE A 110 3.15 -5.41 -14.42
CA PHE A 110 2.45 -4.80 -15.54
C PHE A 110 1.14 -4.19 -15.02
N ARG A 111 0.87 -2.96 -15.40
CA ARG A 111 -0.37 -2.26 -15.08
C ARG A 111 -0.87 -1.56 -16.32
N ALA A 112 -2.09 -1.86 -16.76
CA ALA A 112 -2.75 -1.29 -17.92
C ALA A 112 -4.16 -0.83 -17.55
N PRO A 113 -4.29 0.36 -16.91
CA PRO A 113 -5.59 0.86 -16.45
C PRO A 113 -6.46 1.37 -17.61
N GLN A 114 -5.87 1.75 -18.74
CA GLN A 114 -6.57 2.39 -19.85
C GLN A 114 -6.05 1.95 -21.25
N LEU A 115 -5.29 0.86 -21.34
CA LEU A 115 -4.76 0.37 -22.62
C LEU A 115 -5.88 -0.17 -23.53
N TRP A 116 -6.92 -0.75 -22.93
CA TRP A 116 -8.08 -1.30 -23.61
C TRP A 116 -9.37 -0.63 -23.09
N LYS A 117 -10.31 -0.38 -23.99
CA LYS A 117 -11.60 0.20 -23.62
C LYS A 117 -12.32 -0.73 -22.63
N ASP A 118 -12.78 -0.17 -21.51
CA ASP A 118 -13.55 -0.82 -20.44
C ASP A 118 -12.83 -1.97 -19.71
N TRP A 119 -11.56 -2.24 -20.05
CA TRP A 119 -10.76 -3.27 -19.43
C TRP A 119 -9.50 -2.70 -18.78
N ARG A 120 -9.23 -3.20 -17.60
CA ARG A 120 -7.99 -2.92 -16.85
C ARG A 120 -7.31 -4.26 -16.55
N VAL A 121 -6.01 -4.32 -16.73
CA VAL A 121 -5.21 -5.49 -16.40
C VAL A 121 -4.06 -5.06 -15.49
N THR A 122 -3.86 -5.80 -14.42
CA THR A 122 -2.70 -5.66 -13.54
C THR A 122 -2.10 -7.03 -13.29
N SER A 123 -0.80 -7.17 -13.45
CA SER A 123 -0.09 -8.37 -13.03
C SER A 123 1.14 -8.01 -12.20
N LEU A 124 1.53 -8.91 -11.33
CA LEU A 124 2.71 -8.81 -10.48
C LEU A 124 3.35 -10.17 -10.34
N ALA A 125 4.65 -10.26 -10.59
CA ALA A 125 5.49 -11.36 -10.16
C ALA A 125 6.51 -10.82 -9.14
N ALA A 126 6.74 -11.55 -8.05
CA ALA A 126 7.62 -11.12 -6.98
C ALA A 126 8.41 -12.29 -6.39
N ALA A 127 9.68 -12.03 -6.08
CA ALA A 127 10.52 -12.86 -5.24
C ALA A 127 11.12 -11.96 -4.15
N VAL A 128 10.77 -12.23 -2.89
CA VAL A 128 11.14 -11.39 -1.75
C VAL A 128 11.70 -12.25 -0.63
N ARG A 129 12.83 -11.86 -0.09
CA ARG A 129 13.43 -12.43 1.12
C ARG A 129 13.60 -11.35 2.15
N GLU A 130 12.91 -11.51 3.28
CA GLU A 130 13.00 -10.68 4.47
C GLU A 130 13.75 -11.46 5.54
N VAL A 131 14.79 -10.87 6.12
CA VAL A 131 15.64 -11.57 7.11
C VAL A 131 15.06 -11.45 8.51
N ARG A 132 14.36 -10.35 8.81
CA ARG A 132 13.79 -10.05 10.13
C ARG A 132 12.31 -9.71 10.06
N PHE A 133 11.54 -10.53 9.35
CA PHE A 133 10.08 -10.38 9.31
C PHE A 133 9.50 -10.48 10.71
N GLY A 134 8.53 -9.61 11.03
CA GLY A 134 7.87 -9.58 12.34
C GLY A 134 6.90 -10.75 12.52
N TYR A 135 6.99 -11.45 13.64
CA TYR A 135 6.01 -12.41 14.09
C TYR A 135 5.75 -12.22 15.59
N PHE A 136 4.54 -11.86 15.96
CA PHE A 136 4.14 -11.49 17.31
C PHE A 136 3.09 -12.45 17.89
N GLY A 137 2.86 -13.60 17.24
CA GLY A 137 1.77 -14.52 17.52
C GLY A 137 0.52 -14.26 16.67
N ILE A 138 -0.52 -15.06 16.91
CA ILE A 138 -1.81 -14.97 16.22
C ILE A 138 -2.86 -14.49 17.22
N GLY A 139 -3.75 -13.63 16.78
CA GLY A 139 -4.86 -13.08 17.57
C GLY A 139 -4.62 -11.67 18.10
N ASN A 140 -5.67 -11.11 18.68
CA ASN A 140 -5.72 -9.71 19.12
C ASN A 140 -5.05 -9.47 20.47
N GLU A 141 -4.97 -10.52 21.30
CA GLU A 141 -4.47 -10.43 22.69
C GLU A 141 -2.97 -10.73 22.79
N THR A 142 -2.27 -10.79 21.66
CA THR A 142 -0.82 -10.98 21.65
C THR A 142 -0.12 -9.76 22.26
N VAL A 143 0.82 -10.01 23.18
CA VAL A 143 1.60 -8.98 23.87
C VAL A 143 2.97 -8.87 23.22
N LYS A 144 3.44 -7.64 23.00
CA LYS A 144 4.82 -7.31 22.67
C LYS A 144 5.46 -6.73 23.92
N ASP A 145 6.47 -7.42 24.44
CA ASP A 145 7.29 -6.94 25.56
C ASP A 145 8.73 -6.75 25.06
N ASP A 146 9.12 -5.50 24.92
CA ASP A 146 10.46 -5.17 24.46
C ASP A 146 11.55 -5.55 25.49
N ASN A 147 11.21 -5.66 26.79
CA ASN A 147 12.13 -6.13 27.83
C ASN A 147 12.42 -7.64 27.72
N ALA A 148 11.53 -8.40 27.07
CA ALA A 148 11.76 -9.82 26.78
C ALA A 148 12.79 -10.04 25.65
N VAL A 149 13.12 -9.00 24.89
CA VAL A 149 14.16 -9.05 23.84
C VAL A 149 15.52 -8.84 24.50
N THR A 150 16.27 -9.91 24.73
CA THR A 150 17.56 -9.91 25.41
C THR A 150 18.68 -10.37 24.48
N PRO A 151 19.97 -10.22 24.86
CA PRO A 151 21.07 -10.80 24.11
C PRO A 151 20.98 -12.31 23.89
N LEU A 152 20.28 -13.05 24.78
CA LEU A 152 20.06 -14.49 24.67
C LEU A 152 18.93 -14.84 23.69
N GLN A 153 17.99 -13.91 23.45
CA GLN A 153 16.86 -14.08 22.52
C GLN A 153 16.61 -12.80 21.71
N PRO A 154 17.62 -12.35 20.90
CA PRO A 154 17.53 -11.07 20.19
C PRO A 154 16.50 -11.10 19.05
N PHE A 155 16.02 -12.28 18.67
CA PHE A 155 15.06 -12.49 17.60
C PHE A 155 13.72 -13.06 18.10
N LEU A 156 13.33 -12.75 19.35
CA LEU A 156 12.10 -13.27 19.95
C LEU A 156 10.87 -13.07 19.06
N TYR A 157 10.73 -11.90 18.46
CA TYR A 157 9.64 -11.52 17.58
C TYR A 157 10.02 -11.52 16.09
N ARG A 158 11.05 -12.25 15.67
CA ARG A 158 11.57 -12.21 14.31
C ARG A 158 11.70 -13.62 13.72
N VAL A 159 11.42 -13.69 12.42
CA VAL A 159 11.57 -14.90 11.60
C VAL A 159 12.08 -14.49 10.22
N ARG A 160 12.84 -15.33 9.54
CA ARG A 160 13.16 -15.13 8.13
C ARG A 160 11.98 -15.57 7.30
N ARG A 161 11.54 -14.74 6.34
CA ARG A 161 10.51 -15.08 5.37
C ARG A 161 11.06 -14.98 3.96
N ALA A 162 10.94 -16.03 3.17
CA ALA A 162 11.15 -16.01 1.73
C ALA A 162 9.83 -16.34 1.04
N ARG A 163 9.42 -15.52 0.09
CA ARG A 163 8.20 -15.73 -0.70
C ARG A 163 8.45 -15.42 -2.16
N TYR A 164 7.81 -16.19 -3.01
CA TYR A 164 7.77 -15.95 -4.45
C TYR A 164 6.41 -16.34 -4.99
N GLY A 165 5.98 -15.62 -5.99
CA GLY A 165 4.66 -15.87 -6.55
C GLY A 165 4.24 -14.78 -7.52
N GLY A 166 2.99 -14.83 -7.89
CA GLY A 166 2.42 -13.87 -8.82
C GLY A 166 0.92 -13.74 -8.72
N LYS A 167 0.44 -12.65 -9.27
CA LYS A 167 -0.99 -12.39 -9.43
C LYS A 167 -1.28 -11.79 -10.80
N ILE A 168 -2.48 -12.08 -11.29
CA ILE A 168 -3.08 -11.39 -12.42
C ILE A 168 -4.48 -10.96 -12.02
N GLU A 169 -4.80 -9.70 -12.26
CA GLU A 169 -6.11 -9.13 -11.99
C GLU A 169 -6.64 -8.48 -13.24
N VAL A 170 -7.85 -8.85 -13.61
CA VAL A 170 -8.60 -8.28 -14.75
C VAL A 170 -9.83 -7.60 -14.19
N THR A 171 -10.03 -6.35 -14.55
CA THR A 171 -11.20 -5.57 -14.16
C THR A 171 -11.93 -5.13 -15.40
N HIS A 172 -13.26 -5.27 -15.40
CA HIS A 172 -14.14 -4.83 -16.47
C HIS A 172 -15.16 -3.81 -15.99
N LYS A 173 -15.28 -2.69 -16.69
CA LYS A 173 -16.28 -1.67 -16.44
C LYS A 173 -17.66 -2.20 -16.81
N LEU A 174 -18.60 -2.21 -15.86
CA LEU A 174 -19.97 -2.67 -16.09
C LEU A 174 -20.87 -1.50 -16.50
N ARG A 175 -21.02 -0.50 -15.62
CA ARG A 175 -21.86 0.67 -15.88
C ARG A 175 -21.43 1.84 -14.98
N GLY A 176 -21.19 3.02 -15.57
CA GLY A 176 -20.74 4.19 -14.83
C GLY A 176 -19.46 3.90 -14.03
N PRO A 177 -19.42 4.13 -12.72
CA PRO A 177 -18.27 3.87 -11.86
C PRO A 177 -18.17 2.40 -11.39
N LEU A 178 -19.15 1.55 -11.71
CA LEU A 178 -19.21 0.15 -11.27
C LEU A 178 -18.36 -0.74 -12.19
N GLN A 179 -17.54 -1.56 -11.57
CA GLN A 179 -16.62 -2.49 -12.24
C GLN A 179 -16.69 -3.87 -11.57
N ALA A 180 -16.40 -4.92 -12.32
CA ALA A 180 -16.17 -6.28 -11.81
C ALA A 180 -14.68 -6.60 -11.92
N ALA A 181 -14.09 -7.18 -10.89
CA ALA A 181 -12.68 -7.57 -10.85
C ALA A 181 -12.56 -9.08 -10.59
N LEU A 182 -11.68 -9.73 -11.35
CA LEU A 182 -11.29 -11.13 -11.19
C LEU A 182 -9.79 -11.19 -10.95
N LEU A 183 -9.35 -11.87 -9.90
CA LEU A 183 -7.95 -12.07 -9.56
C LEU A 183 -7.63 -13.56 -9.48
N GLY A 184 -6.53 -13.96 -10.11
CA GLY A 184 -5.80 -15.20 -9.83
C GLY A 184 -4.50 -14.90 -9.11
N PHE A 185 -4.17 -15.70 -8.11
CA PHE A 185 -3.00 -15.52 -7.26
C PHE A 185 -2.36 -16.86 -6.95
N VAL A 186 -1.03 -16.90 -6.94
CA VAL A 186 -0.23 -18.04 -6.52
C VAL A 186 0.97 -17.56 -5.74
N GLU A 187 1.23 -18.18 -4.59
CA GLU A 187 2.37 -17.83 -3.74
C GLU A 187 2.93 -19.07 -3.04
N TRP A 188 4.25 -19.13 -2.94
CA TRP A 188 4.98 -20.05 -2.07
C TRP A 188 5.72 -19.24 -1.02
N THR A 189 5.53 -19.61 0.23
CA THR A 189 6.14 -18.93 1.38
C THR A 189 6.92 -19.94 2.22
N ARG A 190 8.12 -19.56 2.60
CA ARG A 190 8.98 -20.30 3.53
C ARG A 190 9.38 -19.40 4.68
N PHE A 191 9.00 -19.79 5.88
CA PHE A 191 9.46 -19.19 7.12
C PHE A 191 10.57 -20.07 7.71
N THR A 192 11.66 -19.45 8.21
CA THR A 192 12.77 -20.14 8.84
C THR A 192 13.22 -19.35 10.06
N THR A 193 13.38 -20.01 11.20
CA THR A 193 13.80 -19.35 12.43
C THR A 193 15.20 -18.75 12.32
N LEU A 194 15.41 -17.67 13.07
CA LEU A 194 16.71 -17.09 13.34
C LEU A 194 17.35 -17.81 14.56
N PRO A 195 18.65 -17.65 14.81
CA PRO A 195 19.29 -18.27 15.97
C PRO A 195 18.66 -17.88 17.30
N GLY A 196 18.51 -18.84 18.21
CA GLY A 196 17.95 -18.66 19.53
C GLY A 196 16.44 -18.96 19.64
N PRO A 197 15.87 -18.73 20.83
CA PRO A 197 14.44 -18.87 21.07
C PRO A 197 13.65 -17.79 20.32
N SER A 198 12.44 -18.13 19.84
CA SER A 198 11.51 -17.18 19.26
C SER A 198 10.07 -17.66 19.37
N LEU A 199 9.11 -16.74 19.35
CA LEU A 199 7.68 -17.08 19.34
C LEU A 199 7.32 -17.92 18.11
N PHE A 200 7.91 -17.63 16.96
CA PHE A 200 7.67 -18.42 15.75
C PHE A 200 8.09 -19.87 15.94
N LYS A 201 9.29 -20.10 16.51
CA LYS A 201 9.80 -21.45 16.77
C LYS A 201 8.92 -22.22 17.76
N ALA A 202 8.39 -21.52 18.76
CA ALA A 202 7.47 -22.13 19.73
C ALA A 202 6.12 -22.51 19.08
N SER A 203 5.64 -21.73 18.12
CA SER A 203 4.34 -21.96 17.45
C SER A 203 4.39 -23.00 16.34
N PHE A 204 5.47 -23.00 15.52
CA PHE A 204 5.55 -23.74 14.25
C PHE A 204 6.80 -24.59 14.10
N GLY A 205 7.70 -24.58 15.08
CA GLY A 205 8.99 -25.25 14.94
C GLY A 205 10.01 -24.44 14.14
N PRO A 206 11.09 -25.08 13.66
CA PRO A 206 12.22 -24.37 13.03
C PRO A 206 11.90 -23.85 11.63
N GLU A 207 10.93 -24.44 10.95
CA GLU A 207 10.56 -24.10 9.57
C GLU A 207 9.08 -24.33 9.33
N LEU A 208 8.45 -23.44 8.55
CA LEU A 208 7.11 -23.60 7.99
C LEU A 208 7.16 -23.30 6.50
N LYS A 209 6.63 -24.22 5.67
CA LYS A 209 6.48 -24.05 4.23
C LYS A 209 5.00 -24.09 3.89
N GLU A 210 4.56 -23.12 3.13
CA GLU A 210 3.19 -22.98 2.71
C GLU A 210 3.11 -22.64 1.23
N SER A 211 2.03 -23.06 0.60
CA SER A 211 1.64 -22.62 -0.75
C SER A 211 0.19 -22.22 -0.73
N ASP A 212 -0.16 -21.21 -1.53
CA ASP A 212 -1.53 -20.76 -1.71
C ASP A 212 -1.80 -20.50 -3.18
N VAL A 213 -2.83 -21.15 -3.71
CA VAL A 213 -3.41 -20.84 -5.01
C VAL A 213 -4.81 -20.34 -4.76
N SER A 214 -5.11 -19.12 -5.12
CA SER A 214 -6.40 -18.53 -4.83
C SER A 214 -6.99 -17.74 -5.99
N GLY A 215 -8.33 -17.70 -6.00
CA GLY A 215 -9.12 -16.90 -6.91
C GLY A 215 -9.99 -15.91 -6.13
N ARG A 216 -10.18 -14.70 -6.67
CA ARG A 216 -11.01 -13.66 -6.08
C ARG A 216 -11.94 -13.06 -7.12
N VAL A 217 -13.18 -12.83 -6.72
CA VAL A 217 -14.16 -12.04 -7.49
C VAL A 217 -14.59 -10.86 -6.61
N ALA A 218 -14.65 -9.67 -7.19
CA ALA A 218 -15.06 -8.47 -6.48
C ALA A 218 -15.88 -7.53 -7.37
N LEU A 219 -16.75 -6.74 -6.74
CA LEU A 219 -17.35 -5.56 -7.31
C LEU A 219 -16.62 -4.34 -6.77
N VAL A 220 -16.31 -3.40 -7.65
CA VAL A 220 -15.61 -2.16 -7.35
C VAL A 220 -16.45 -1.00 -7.84
N TYR A 221 -16.78 -0.07 -6.96
CA TYR A 221 -17.44 1.19 -7.28
C TYR A 221 -16.45 2.33 -6.99
N ASP A 222 -15.99 3.03 -8.03
CA ASP A 222 -14.90 3.99 -7.91
C ASP A 222 -15.25 5.33 -8.59
N THR A 223 -15.50 6.34 -7.74
CA THR A 223 -15.78 7.72 -8.14
C THR A 223 -14.69 8.70 -7.77
N ARG A 224 -13.50 8.21 -7.39
CA ARG A 224 -12.36 9.06 -7.04
C ARG A 224 -11.94 9.93 -8.24
N ASP A 225 -11.58 11.16 -7.98
CA ASP A 225 -11.04 12.08 -8.99
C ASP A 225 -9.66 11.65 -9.50
N ASN A 226 -8.81 11.12 -8.63
CA ASN A 226 -7.47 10.64 -8.95
C ASN A 226 -7.17 9.37 -8.15
N GLU A 227 -6.52 8.37 -8.78
CA GLU A 227 -6.23 7.10 -8.13
C GLU A 227 -5.01 7.16 -7.20
N PHE A 228 -4.08 8.09 -7.46
CA PHE A 228 -2.83 8.20 -6.74
C PHE A 228 -2.88 9.29 -5.64
N ASN A 229 -3.42 10.46 -5.97
CA ASN A 229 -3.57 11.58 -5.05
C ASN A 229 -5.03 12.03 -5.02
N THR A 230 -5.87 11.24 -4.37
CA THR A 230 -7.32 11.46 -4.31
C THR A 230 -7.66 12.64 -3.41
N HIS A 231 -8.48 13.58 -3.94
CA HIS A 231 -9.01 14.72 -3.18
C HIS A 231 -10.51 14.57 -2.89
N LYS A 232 -11.25 13.94 -3.80
CA LYS A 232 -12.70 13.72 -3.65
C LYS A 232 -13.15 12.40 -4.22
N GLY A 233 -14.28 11.90 -3.70
CA GLY A 233 -14.93 10.71 -4.21
C GLY A 233 -14.86 9.53 -3.27
N LEU A 234 -15.31 8.39 -3.77
CA LEU A 234 -15.51 7.15 -3.02
C LEU A 234 -14.90 5.97 -3.78
N LEU A 235 -14.27 5.07 -3.06
CA LEU A 235 -13.96 3.71 -3.52
C LEU A 235 -14.62 2.71 -2.58
N LEU A 236 -15.53 1.91 -3.10
CA LEU A 236 -16.10 0.76 -2.41
C LEU A 236 -15.71 -0.51 -3.17
N GLU A 237 -15.12 -1.45 -2.47
CA GLU A 237 -14.83 -2.79 -2.97
C GLU A 237 -15.48 -3.81 -2.05
N ALA A 238 -16.18 -4.79 -2.62
CA ALA A 238 -16.69 -5.95 -1.91
C ALA A 238 -16.45 -7.21 -2.73
N GLY A 239 -15.95 -8.27 -2.09
CA GLY A 239 -15.58 -9.47 -2.81
C GLY A 239 -15.44 -10.71 -1.96
N THR A 240 -15.25 -11.80 -2.68
CA THR A 240 -14.95 -13.11 -2.10
C THR A 240 -13.67 -13.67 -2.71
N GLN A 241 -12.90 -14.40 -1.90
CA GLN A 241 -11.71 -15.15 -2.31
C GLN A 241 -11.86 -16.59 -1.83
N VAL A 242 -11.43 -17.51 -2.67
CA VAL A 242 -11.26 -18.93 -2.31
C VAL A 242 -9.80 -19.28 -2.54
N GLY A 243 -9.18 -19.91 -1.56
CA GLY A 243 -7.77 -20.33 -1.62
C GLY A 243 -7.59 -21.76 -1.18
N SER A 244 -6.53 -22.39 -1.69
CA SER A 244 -6.14 -23.78 -1.41
C SER A 244 -5.13 -23.90 -0.27
N GLY A 245 -4.64 -22.77 0.25
CA GLY A 245 -3.61 -22.78 1.29
C GLY A 245 -4.12 -23.36 2.61
N GLY A 246 -3.24 -24.10 3.33
CA GLY A 246 -3.65 -24.92 4.45
C GLY A 246 -4.57 -26.06 3.99
N ASP A 247 -5.70 -26.24 4.66
CA ASP A 247 -6.75 -27.19 4.26
C ASP A 247 -7.86 -26.51 3.41
N GLY A 248 -7.52 -25.34 2.85
CA GLY A 248 -8.45 -24.53 2.09
C GLY A 248 -9.20 -23.49 2.92
N TYR A 249 -9.52 -22.35 2.28
CA TYR A 249 -10.25 -21.29 2.95
C TYR A 249 -11.12 -20.48 1.98
N THR A 250 -12.12 -19.83 2.56
CA THR A 250 -12.91 -18.78 1.92
C THR A 250 -12.74 -17.48 2.68
N ARG A 251 -12.76 -16.35 1.97
CA ARG A 251 -12.74 -15.01 2.55
C ARG A 251 -13.86 -14.17 1.96
N LEU A 252 -14.59 -13.47 2.81
CA LEU A 252 -15.46 -12.37 2.45
C LEU A 252 -14.83 -11.08 2.96
N TYR A 253 -14.91 -10.01 2.16
CA TYR A 253 -14.33 -8.74 2.58
C TYR A 253 -15.01 -7.54 1.93
N THR A 254 -14.85 -6.40 2.58
CA THR A 254 -15.20 -5.09 2.03
C THR A 254 -14.12 -4.07 2.40
N VAL A 255 -13.86 -3.14 1.48
CA VAL A 255 -12.98 -1.98 1.67
C VAL A 255 -13.74 -0.75 1.19
N LEU A 256 -13.94 0.21 2.09
CA LEU A 256 -14.54 1.50 1.80
C LEU A 256 -13.51 2.59 2.04
N ARG A 257 -13.32 3.49 1.07
CA ARG A 257 -12.49 4.68 1.19
C ARG A 257 -13.29 5.89 0.73
N GLY A 258 -13.30 6.95 1.53
CA GLY A 258 -13.97 8.19 1.21
C GLY A 258 -13.03 9.37 1.32
N TYR A 259 -13.20 10.35 0.45
CA TYR A 259 -12.38 11.56 0.37
C TYR A 259 -13.26 12.77 0.21
N LEU A 260 -13.05 13.77 1.06
CA LEU A 260 -13.83 14.99 1.11
C LEU A 260 -12.88 16.20 1.11
N PRO A 261 -12.92 17.06 0.09
CA PRO A 261 -12.22 18.33 0.13
C PRO A 261 -12.90 19.24 1.19
N LEU A 262 -12.11 19.71 2.17
CA LEU A 262 -12.62 20.60 3.23
C LEU A 262 -12.41 22.06 2.83
N ARG A 263 -11.25 22.36 2.29
CA ARG A 263 -10.86 23.67 1.73
C ARG A 263 -9.72 23.44 0.73
N GLU A 264 -9.31 24.49 0.06
CA GLU A 264 -8.16 24.43 -0.83
C GLU A 264 -6.93 23.84 -0.12
N GLY A 265 -6.29 22.87 -0.75
CA GLY A 265 -5.14 22.14 -0.21
C GLY A 265 -5.45 21.25 1.00
N THR A 266 -6.72 21.08 1.41
CA THR A 266 -7.08 20.26 2.59
C THR A 266 -8.10 19.20 2.25
N VAL A 267 -7.77 17.94 2.55
CA VAL A 267 -8.63 16.78 2.31
C VAL A 267 -8.82 15.99 3.60
N ALA A 268 -10.07 15.67 3.93
CA ALA A 268 -10.39 14.64 4.90
C ALA A 268 -10.53 13.30 4.18
N ALA A 269 -9.88 12.26 4.69
CA ALA A 269 -9.95 10.92 4.15
C ALA A 269 -10.34 9.92 5.23
N ALA A 270 -11.13 8.91 4.88
CA ALA A 270 -11.50 7.84 5.78
C ALA A 270 -11.46 6.49 5.06
N ARG A 271 -11.11 5.43 5.79
CA ARG A 271 -11.15 4.05 5.31
C ARG A 271 -11.80 3.15 6.35
N LEU A 272 -12.62 2.20 5.87
CA LEU A 272 -13.09 1.05 6.63
C LEU A 272 -12.72 -0.23 5.89
N VAL A 273 -12.22 -1.21 6.63
CA VAL A 273 -11.92 -2.55 6.13
C VAL A 273 -12.59 -3.56 7.06
N ALA A 274 -13.36 -4.46 6.47
CA ALA A 274 -13.90 -5.62 7.16
C ALA A 274 -13.58 -6.87 6.35
N SER A 275 -13.05 -7.90 6.98
CA SER A 275 -12.77 -9.18 6.33
C SER A 275 -12.95 -10.33 7.31
N GLY A 276 -13.51 -11.44 6.82
CA GLY A 276 -13.64 -12.69 7.57
C GLY A 276 -13.25 -13.88 6.71
N MET A 277 -12.53 -14.83 7.30
CA MET A 277 -12.14 -16.10 6.68
C MET A 277 -12.73 -17.29 7.42
N GLY A 278 -13.29 -18.25 6.66
CA GLY A 278 -13.58 -19.60 7.12
C GLY A 278 -12.56 -20.60 6.57
N GLY A 279 -12.46 -21.77 7.17
CA GLY A 279 -11.48 -22.79 6.83
C GLY A 279 -10.13 -22.58 7.51
N ASP A 280 -9.07 -23.15 6.95
CA ASP A 280 -7.71 -23.06 7.48
C ASP A 280 -6.76 -22.35 6.51
N PRO A 281 -6.71 -21.00 6.53
CA PRO A 281 -5.82 -20.23 5.69
C PRO A 281 -4.36 -20.36 6.11
N THR A 282 -3.46 -20.19 5.16
CA THR A 282 -2.02 -20.06 5.42
C THR A 282 -1.73 -18.93 6.40
N LEU A 283 -0.60 -19.01 7.10
CA LEU A 283 -0.12 -17.92 7.97
C LEU A 283 0.02 -16.60 7.17
N ASN A 284 0.52 -16.68 5.93
CA ASN A 284 0.69 -15.48 5.10
C ASN A 284 -0.67 -14.86 4.70
N ALA A 285 -1.71 -15.65 4.48
CA ALA A 285 -3.06 -15.17 4.22
C ALA A 285 -3.68 -14.43 5.43
N ARG A 286 -3.27 -14.78 6.67
CA ARG A 286 -3.69 -14.10 7.90
C ARG A 286 -3.01 -12.73 8.08
N PHE A 287 -1.97 -12.41 7.32
CA PHE A 287 -1.25 -11.14 7.38
C PHE A 287 -1.75 -10.10 6.38
N TYR A 288 -2.36 -10.54 5.27
CA TYR A 288 -2.72 -9.64 4.17
C TYR A 288 -4.13 -9.87 3.65
N LEU A 289 -4.80 -8.76 3.33
CA LEU A 289 -6.03 -8.74 2.55
C LEU A 289 -5.67 -8.41 1.10
N PRO A 290 -5.94 -9.28 0.12
CA PRO A 290 -5.81 -8.95 -1.29
C PRO A 290 -6.97 -8.04 -1.69
N ALA A 291 -6.76 -6.74 -1.66
CA ALA A 291 -7.70 -5.75 -2.18
C ALA A 291 -7.38 -5.40 -3.63
N TRP A 292 -8.28 -4.66 -4.27
CA TRP A 292 -8.15 -4.25 -5.67
C TRP A 292 -6.82 -3.53 -5.91
N GLU A 293 -6.05 -4.03 -6.86
CA GLU A 293 -4.70 -3.63 -7.25
C GLU A 293 -3.60 -3.81 -6.17
N ASN A 294 -3.91 -3.74 -4.89
CA ASN A 294 -2.93 -3.77 -3.81
C ASN A 294 -3.28 -4.78 -2.71
N GLN A 295 -2.30 -5.12 -1.91
CA GLN A 295 -2.52 -5.86 -0.66
C GLN A 295 -2.57 -4.87 0.51
N ILE A 296 -3.50 -5.07 1.44
CA ILE A 296 -3.60 -4.32 2.68
C ILE A 296 -3.04 -5.20 3.80
N PRO A 297 -2.02 -4.75 4.57
CA PRO A 297 -1.64 -5.43 5.81
C PRO A 297 -2.84 -5.47 6.76
N ILE A 298 -3.08 -6.61 7.40
CA ILE A 298 -4.29 -6.80 8.22
C ILE A 298 -4.32 -5.79 9.37
N LEU A 299 -3.32 -5.81 10.27
CA LEU A 299 -3.27 -4.82 11.35
C LEU A 299 -1.84 -4.55 11.78
N GLY A 300 -1.42 -3.32 11.55
CA GLY A 300 -0.09 -2.80 11.85
C GLY A 300 0.70 -2.38 10.62
N GLY A 301 1.46 -1.28 10.78
CA GLY A 301 2.32 -0.69 9.76
C GLY A 301 1.72 0.51 9.01
N PRO A 302 2.51 1.14 8.14
CA PRO A 302 2.18 2.44 7.53
C PRO A 302 0.94 2.41 6.64
N TYR A 303 0.53 1.26 6.14
CA TYR A 303 -0.64 1.09 5.27
C TYR A 303 -1.85 0.47 5.97
N SER A 304 -1.81 0.34 7.30
CA SER A 304 -2.86 -0.23 8.13
C SER A 304 -3.04 0.59 9.40
N HIS A 305 -2.65 0.08 10.56
CA HIS A 305 -2.68 0.77 11.84
C HIS A 305 -1.27 1.30 12.18
N ARG A 306 -1.06 2.60 11.99
CA ARG A 306 0.28 3.25 12.01
C ARG A 306 0.97 3.27 13.35
N SER A 307 0.22 3.07 14.45
CA SER A 307 0.78 3.03 15.81
C SER A 307 1.44 1.71 16.17
N PHE A 308 1.43 0.73 15.26
CA PHE A 308 2.00 -0.59 15.52
C PHE A 308 3.06 -0.96 14.48
N ASP A 309 3.95 -1.85 14.89
CA ASP A 309 4.86 -2.53 13.96
C ASP A 309 4.13 -3.12 12.77
N THR A 310 4.78 -3.22 11.62
CA THR A 310 4.20 -3.85 10.44
C THR A 310 3.76 -5.28 10.75
N ILE A 311 2.48 -5.57 10.48
CA ILE A 311 1.87 -6.89 10.71
C ILE A 311 1.97 -7.29 12.20
N ARG A 312 1.66 -6.34 13.09
CA ARG A 312 1.69 -6.58 14.54
C ARG A 312 0.68 -7.63 14.99
N PHE A 313 -0.46 -7.67 14.32
CA PHE A 313 -1.53 -8.62 14.61
C PHE A 313 -1.93 -9.41 13.37
N ALA A 314 -2.09 -10.71 13.54
CA ALA A 314 -2.55 -11.64 12.52
C ALA A 314 -3.85 -12.30 12.98
N GLY A 315 -4.80 -12.53 12.06
CA GLY A 315 -6.05 -13.18 12.40
C GLY A 315 -6.89 -13.55 11.18
N LYS A 316 -7.86 -14.45 11.39
CA LYS A 316 -8.83 -14.84 10.35
C LYS A 316 -9.79 -13.70 10.00
N HIS A 317 -10.15 -12.87 10.98
CA HIS A 317 -11.09 -11.79 10.78
C HIS A 317 -10.45 -10.46 11.19
N VAL A 318 -10.82 -9.37 10.54
CA VAL A 318 -10.33 -8.02 10.83
C VAL A 318 -11.43 -6.98 10.68
N LEU A 319 -11.42 -6.00 11.58
CA LEU A 319 -12.05 -4.71 11.44
C LEU A 319 -10.96 -3.64 11.58
N LEU A 320 -10.87 -2.73 10.61
CA LEU A 320 -9.91 -1.63 10.60
C LEU A 320 -10.60 -0.37 10.12
N GLY A 321 -10.46 0.70 10.89
CA GLY A 321 -10.89 2.05 10.54
C GLY A 321 -9.70 3.01 10.60
N ASN A 322 -9.61 3.89 9.64
CA ASN A 322 -8.63 4.97 9.60
C ASN A 322 -9.34 6.26 9.24
N VAL A 323 -8.96 7.35 9.89
CA VAL A 323 -9.34 8.71 9.48
C VAL A 323 -8.09 9.57 9.45
N GLU A 324 -8.00 10.46 8.48
CA GLU A 324 -6.90 11.41 8.40
C GLU A 324 -7.28 12.71 7.72
N VAL A 325 -6.61 13.77 8.10
CA VAL A 325 -6.65 15.06 7.44
C VAL A 325 -5.29 15.33 6.82
N ARG A 326 -5.28 15.67 5.54
CA ARG A 326 -4.10 16.05 4.74
C ARG A 326 -4.19 17.52 4.44
N HIS A 327 -3.13 18.27 4.69
CA HIS A 327 -3.08 19.70 4.37
C HIS A 327 -1.75 20.05 3.67
N ASP A 328 -1.84 20.57 2.46
CA ASP A 328 -0.68 21.04 1.69
C ASP A 328 -0.14 22.33 2.34
N LEU A 329 0.95 22.18 3.09
CA LEU A 329 1.60 23.29 3.78
C LEU A 329 2.41 24.16 2.82
N LEU A 330 3.15 23.53 1.91
CA LEU A 330 4.01 24.18 0.94
C LEU A 330 3.75 23.55 -0.44
N PRO A 331 2.86 24.15 -1.24
CA PRO A 331 2.67 23.74 -2.63
C PRO A 331 3.81 24.27 -3.50
N PHE A 332 4.31 23.43 -4.41
CA PHE A 332 5.33 23.78 -5.41
C PHE A 332 4.73 23.75 -6.83
N GLY A 333 3.47 24.11 -6.99
CA GLY A 333 2.75 23.98 -8.25
C GLY A 333 2.72 22.53 -8.75
N ASP A 334 2.98 22.33 -10.02
CA ASP A 334 2.97 21.00 -10.66
C ASP A 334 4.12 20.09 -10.20
N LEU A 335 5.15 20.63 -9.55
CA LEU A 335 6.27 19.85 -9.04
C LEU A 335 5.92 19.04 -7.80
N GLY A 336 4.87 19.43 -7.05
CA GLY A 336 4.45 18.69 -5.86
C GLY A 336 4.07 19.55 -4.67
N ALA A 337 4.15 18.97 -3.48
CA ALA A 337 3.89 19.68 -2.22
C ALA A 337 4.52 18.97 -1.04
N VAL A 338 4.74 19.73 0.03
CA VAL A 338 4.89 19.19 1.40
C VAL A 338 3.52 19.25 2.07
N THR A 339 3.02 18.09 2.47
CA THR A 339 1.69 17.93 3.07
C THR A 339 1.84 17.49 4.54
N LEU A 340 1.14 18.16 5.44
CA LEU A 340 0.99 17.73 6.84
C LEU A 340 -0.15 16.72 6.96
N LEU A 341 0.02 15.76 7.85
CA LEU A 341 -0.95 14.71 8.17
C LEU A 341 -1.30 14.74 9.64
N ALA A 342 -2.58 14.57 9.96
CA ALA A 342 -3.05 14.19 11.29
C ALA A 342 -4.00 13.00 11.13
N PHE A 343 -3.88 11.97 11.96
CA PHE A 343 -4.65 10.75 11.77
C PHE A 343 -4.99 10.01 13.07
N LEU A 344 -6.05 9.22 12.98
CA LEU A 344 -6.48 8.26 13.99
C LEU A 344 -6.74 6.91 13.31
N ASP A 345 -6.18 5.85 13.88
CA ASP A 345 -6.35 4.48 13.42
C ASP A 345 -6.96 3.64 14.54
N ALA A 346 -7.92 2.79 14.19
CA ALA A 346 -8.56 1.87 15.12
C ALA A 346 -8.74 0.51 14.45
N GLY A 347 -8.46 -0.58 15.15
CA GLY A 347 -8.64 -1.89 14.54
C GLY A 347 -8.56 -3.03 15.53
N ARG A 348 -9.04 -4.18 15.07
CA ARG A 348 -9.04 -5.42 15.82
C ARG A 348 -8.98 -6.62 14.88
N VAL A 349 -8.28 -7.67 15.28
CA VAL A 349 -8.34 -8.99 14.65
C VAL A 349 -9.13 -9.98 15.52
N PHE A 350 -9.62 -11.04 14.91
CA PHE A 350 -10.37 -12.11 15.57
C PHE A 350 -9.94 -13.47 15.02
N GLU A 351 -9.89 -14.48 15.88
CA GLU A 351 -9.61 -15.88 15.52
C GLU A 351 -10.85 -16.79 15.62
N GLN A 352 -11.90 -16.33 16.28
CA GLN A 352 -13.09 -17.14 16.53
C GLN A 352 -13.92 -17.33 15.25
N GLU A 353 -14.44 -18.55 15.04
CA GLU A 353 -15.28 -18.87 13.88
C GLU A 353 -16.61 -18.09 13.85
N ASN A 354 -17.10 -17.64 14.99
CA ASN A 354 -18.28 -16.80 15.09
C ASN A 354 -17.87 -15.32 15.19
N PHE A 355 -17.84 -14.65 14.07
CA PHE A 355 -17.59 -13.22 13.98
C PHE A 355 -18.69 -12.44 14.73
N LYS A 356 -18.31 -11.79 15.85
CA LYS A 356 -19.16 -10.82 16.54
C LYS A 356 -18.54 -9.45 16.42
N ILE A 357 -19.27 -8.50 15.83
CA ILE A 357 -18.87 -7.10 15.83
C ILE A 357 -18.97 -6.60 17.28
N THR A 358 -17.82 -6.37 17.91
CA THR A 358 -17.73 -5.83 19.27
C THR A 358 -16.60 -4.82 19.32
N THR A 359 -16.78 -3.79 20.14
CA THR A 359 -15.76 -2.77 20.40
C THR A 359 -14.71 -3.21 21.43
N ASN A 360 -14.95 -4.32 22.15
CA ASN A 360 -14.00 -4.82 23.14
C ASN A 360 -12.70 -5.25 22.47
N GLY A 361 -11.56 -4.78 23.01
CA GLY A 361 -10.22 -5.10 22.49
C GLY A 361 -9.86 -4.37 21.20
N VAL A 362 -10.63 -3.37 20.76
CA VAL A 362 -10.23 -2.48 19.68
C VAL A 362 -8.97 -1.73 20.09
N LYS A 363 -7.93 -1.84 19.29
CA LYS A 363 -6.68 -1.11 19.46
C LYS A 363 -6.85 0.26 18.79
N VAL A 364 -6.58 1.32 19.53
CA VAL A 364 -6.69 2.72 19.02
C VAL A 364 -5.34 3.39 19.13
N GLY A 365 -4.98 4.16 18.15
CA GLY A 365 -3.77 4.95 18.16
C GLY A 365 -3.87 6.10 17.16
N GLY A 366 -3.07 7.12 17.34
CA GLY A 366 -3.11 8.30 16.51
C GLY A 366 -1.77 8.98 16.41
N GLY A 367 -1.70 9.95 15.52
CA GLY A 367 -0.45 10.64 15.29
C GLY A 367 -0.52 11.70 14.21
N GLY A 368 0.65 12.10 13.78
CA GLY A 368 0.85 13.04 12.69
C GLY A 368 1.97 12.61 11.77
N GLY A 369 2.12 13.32 10.68
CA GLY A 369 3.19 13.02 9.74
C GLY A 369 3.41 14.12 8.72
N VAL A 370 4.41 13.89 7.90
CA VAL A 370 4.74 14.73 6.76
C VAL A 370 4.78 13.85 5.52
N ALA A 371 4.14 14.30 4.46
CA ALA A 371 4.29 13.71 3.14
C ALA A 371 5.00 14.68 2.21
N VAL A 372 5.90 14.15 1.40
CA VAL A 372 6.55 14.88 0.30
C VAL A 372 6.03 14.28 -0.99
N ARG A 373 5.23 15.06 -1.72
CA ARG A 373 4.75 14.72 -3.05
C ARG A 373 5.71 15.29 -4.08
N VAL A 374 6.16 14.45 -5.00
CA VAL A 374 7.06 14.86 -6.10
C VAL A 374 6.44 14.41 -7.41
N LEU A 375 6.18 15.36 -8.29
CA LEU A 375 5.47 15.14 -9.53
C LEU A 375 4.10 14.47 -9.29
N ARG A 376 3.57 13.77 -10.30
CA ARG A 376 2.25 13.11 -10.24
C ARG A 376 2.28 11.70 -9.65
N SER A 377 3.46 11.13 -9.44
CA SER A 377 3.58 9.68 -9.23
C SER A 377 4.40 9.26 -8.00
N SER A 378 4.91 10.21 -7.24
CA SER A 378 5.76 9.88 -6.09
C SER A 378 5.28 10.60 -4.84
N ILE A 379 4.97 9.83 -3.79
CA ILE A 379 4.64 10.33 -2.46
C ILE A 379 5.47 9.54 -1.46
N PHE A 380 6.13 10.26 -0.57
CA PHE A 380 6.87 9.68 0.55
C PHE A 380 6.23 10.20 1.83
N THR A 381 5.83 9.28 2.71
CA THR A 381 5.18 9.61 3.99
C THR A 381 6.09 9.23 5.16
N PHE A 382 6.17 10.11 6.13
CA PHE A 382 6.88 9.93 7.39
C PHE A 382 5.85 10.10 8.50
N ASN A 383 5.51 9.01 9.20
CA ASN A 383 4.45 8.99 10.20
C ASN A 383 5.04 8.78 11.59
N PHE A 384 4.53 9.55 12.54
CA PHE A 384 4.83 9.47 13.96
C PHE A 384 3.53 9.18 14.70
N ALA A 385 3.43 8.06 15.37
CA ALA A 385 2.19 7.60 15.98
C ALA A 385 2.43 7.06 17.39
N GLY A 386 1.46 7.28 18.26
CA GLY A 386 1.38 6.70 19.59
C GLY A 386 0.23 5.72 19.70
N GLY A 387 0.42 4.66 20.45
CA GLY A 387 -0.59 3.62 20.68
C GLY A 387 -0.24 2.70 21.84
N PRO A 388 -0.99 1.60 22.03
CA PRO A 388 -0.79 0.68 23.16
C PRO A 388 0.61 0.05 23.26
N ASP A 389 1.29 -0.17 22.13
CA ASP A 389 2.68 -0.69 22.10
C ASP A 389 3.73 0.45 22.20
N GLY A 390 3.32 1.70 22.50
CA GLY A 390 4.20 2.86 22.64
C GLY A 390 4.25 3.72 21.38
N PHE A 391 5.42 4.32 21.15
CA PHE A 391 5.67 5.21 20.00
C PHE A 391 6.18 4.43 18.80
N ASN A 392 5.64 4.71 17.64
CA ASN A 392 6.05 4.11 16.39
C ASN A 392 6.39 5.17 15.33
N PHE A 393 7.51 4.98 14.64
CA PHE A 393 7.88 5.74 13.46
C PHE A 393 7.83 4.85 12.23
N SER A 394 7.18 5.32 11.18
CA SER A 394 7.10 4.55 9.93
C SER A 394 7.28 5.42 8.70
N VAL A 395 7.86 4.83 7.66
CA VAL A 395 8.04 5.44 6.34
C VAL A 395 7.21 4.66 5.33
N GLY A 396 6.47 5.38 4.51
CA GLY A 396 5.63 4.83 3.45
C GLY A 396 5.96 5.41 2.08
N SER A 397 5.57 4.69 1.03
CA SER A 397 5.55 5.15 -0.35
C SER A 397 4.09 5.20 -0.81
N GLY A 398 3.55 6.39 -1.01
CA GLY A 398 2.11 6.63 -1.19
C GLY A 398 1.38 7.00 0.09
N TRP A 399 0.09 7.30 -0.05
CA TRP A 399 -0.81 7.49 1.10
C TRP A 399 -1.05 6.15 1.82
N ALA A 400 -1.52 6.21 3.07
CA ALA A 400 -1.89 5.02 3.83
C ALA A 400 -3.07 4.27 3.17
N PHE A 401 -3.95 5.03 2.44
CA PHE A 401 -5.09 4.50 1.70
C PHE A 401 -5.63 5.50 0.67
#